data_a0957a085136ea8600e01f8da58bd069
#
_entry.id   a0957a085136ea8600e01f8da58bd069
#
_cell.length_a   1.000
_cell.length_b   1.000
_cell.length_c   1.000
_cell.angle_alpha   90.00
_cell.angle_beta   90.00
_cell.angle_gamma   90.00
#
_symmetry.space_group_name_H-M   'P 1'
#
loop_
_entity.id
_entity.type
_entity.pdbx_description
1 polymer ?
#
loop_
_entity_poly.entity_id
_entity_poly.type
_entity_poly.pdbx_seq_one_letter_code
_entity_poly.pdbx_strand_id
1 'polypeptide(L)'
;FTEMEKSNISTLSNKLFTLSSIKQATRALLGKSSKDTYTAEETALATEFWQLVYLNMPDWQMAIKKEVSTMQLRQEYLHAHGVGLHAIGLLGRTLLCERPDSWREDLVKLKSINWRKTNPEWMRRTMPHGKLSKTTIAIHLTCNALKQALNIPLSPEDSVLEQQVIK
;
A
#
# COMPACT_ATOMS: atom_id res chain seq x y z
N PHE A 1 -7.48 -15.51 1.67
CA PHE A 1 -6.86 -14.24 2.04
C PHE A 1 -7.54 -13.01 1.39
N THR A 2 -8.21 -13.20 0.26
CA THR A 2 -8.90 -12.16 -0.51
C THR A 2 -10.41 -12.34 -0.51
N GLU A 3 -11.17 -11.26 -0.29
CA GLU A 3 -12.62 -11.21 -0.45
C GLU A 3 -12.94 -10.94 -1.93
N MET A 4 -13.68 -11.85 -2.56
CA MET A 4 -13.91 -11.85 -4.00
C MET A 4 -15.23 -11.17 -4.40
N GLU A 5 -16.26 -11.23 -3.55
CA GLU A 5 -17.61 -10.82 -3.90
C GLU A 5 -18.01 -9.45 -3.37
N LYS A 6 -17.45 -9.04 -2.23
CA LYS A 6 -17.83 -7.79 -1.55
C LYS A 6 -16.81 -6.69 -1.76
N SER A 7 -17.27 -5.47 -1.89
CA SER A 7 -16.41 -4.27 -1.94
C SER A 7 -15.83 -3.87 -0.58
N ASN A 8 -16.42 -4.36 0.52
CA ASN A 8 -15.98 -4.11 1.89
C ASN A 8 -15.78 -5.43 2.64
N ILE A 9 -14.82 -5.43 3.55
CA ILE A 9 -14.52 -6.56 4.41
C ILE A 9 -15.16 -6.31 5.78
N SER A 10 -15.97 -7.28 6.26
CA SER A 10 -16.47 -7.30 7.63
C SER A 10 -15.31 -7.33 8.62
N THR A 11 -15.50 -6.72 9.79
CA THR A 11 -14.51 -6.74 10.89
C THR A 11 -14.17 -8.16 11.34
N LEU A 12 -15.10 -9.10 11.21
CA LEU A 12 -14.94 -10.50 11.61
C LEU A 12 -14.40 -11.40 10.47
N SER A 13 -14.17 -10.85 9.27
CA SER A 13 -13.71 -11.64 8.13
C SER A 13 -12.29 -12.16 8.33
N ASN A 14 -12.04 -13.38 7.87
CA ASN A 14 -10.71 -13.98 7.75
C ASN A 14 -9.96 -13.53 6.49
N LYS A 15 -10.52 -12.60 5.72
CA LYS A 15 -9.91 -12.03 4.51
C LYS A 15 -9.21 -10.71 4.86
N LEU A 16 -8.07 -10.46 4.24
CA LEU A 16 -7.32 -9.21 4.47
C LEU A 16 -7.72 -8.12 3.48
N PHE A 17 -7.85 -8.46 2.21
CA PHE A 17 -8.15 -7.51 1.15
C PHE A 17 -9.37 -7.91 0.33
N THR A 18 -10.04 -6.92 -0.26
CA THR A 18 -11.02 -7.15 -1.33
C THR A 18 -10.31 -7.27 -2.66
N LEU A 19 -10.90 -8.01 -3.60
CA LEU A 19 -10.42 -8.05 -4.99
C LEU A 19 -10.37 -6.64 -5.61
N SER A 20 -11.34 -5.79 -5.28
CA SER A 20 -11.37 -4.40 -5.73
C SER A 20 -10.14 -3.61 -5.26
N SER A 21 -9.74 -3.76 -3.98
CA SER A 21 -8.53 -3.10 -3.46
C SER A 21 -7.27 -3.56 -4.18
N ILE A 22 -7.14 -4.86 -4.44
CA ILE A 22 -6.00 -5.42 -5.17
C ILE A 22 -5.96 -4.88 -6.60
N LYS A 23 -7.11 -4.88 -7.30
CA LYS A 23 -7.21 -4.33 -8.66
C LYS A 23 -6.82 -2.85 -8.71
N GLN A 24 -7.30 -2.03 -7.77
CA GLN A 24 -6.95 -0.60 -7.71
C GLN A 24 -5.46 -0.39 -7.47
N ALA A 25 -4.87 -1.11 -6.53
CA ALA A 25 -3.44 -1.02 -6.23
C ALA A 25 -2.58 -1.49 -7.41
N THR A 26 -2.98 -2.56 -8.11
CA THR A 26 -2.27 -3.04 -9.30
C THR A 26 -2.38 -2.06 -10.48
N ARG A 27 -3.53 -1.42 -10.66
CA ARG A 27 -3.69 -0.35 -11.66
C ARG A 27 -2.77 0.84 -11.35
N ALA A 28 -2.70 1.24 -10.08
CA ALA A 28 -1.79 2.30 -9.63
C ALA A 28 -0.33 1.96 -9.93
N LEU A 29 0.09 0.72 -9.63
CA LEU A 29 1.42 0.19 -9.94
C LEU A 29 1.75 0.31 -11.44
N LEU A 30 0.83 -0.09 -12.30
CA LEU A 30 1.06 -0.14 -13.76
C LEU A 30 0.70 1.18 -14.48
N GLY A 31 0.15 2.17 -13.77
CA GLY A 31 -0.32 3.43 -14.38
C GLY A 31 -1.51 3.22 -15.30
N LYS A 32 -2.39 2.29 -14.98
CA LYS A 32 -3.56 1.89 -15.79
C LYS A 32 -4.87 2.43 -15.22
N SER A 33 -5.81 2.70 -16.10
CA SER A 33 -7.19 3.02 -15.75
C SER A 33 -8.06 1.76 -15.64
N SER A 34 -9.32 1.95 -15.26
CA SER A 34 -10.28 0.84 -15.16
C SER A 34 -10.68 0.24 -16.52
N LYS A 35 -10.42 0.95 -17.61
CA LYS A 35 -10.78 0.56 -18.99
C LYS A 35 -9.62 -0.14 -19.72
N ASP A 36 -8.41 -0.05 -19.17
CA ASP A 36 -7.22 -0.60 -19.80
C ASP A 36 -7.14 -2.13 -19.62
N THR A 37 -6.62 -2.78 -20.64
CA THR A 37 -6.23 -4.20 -20.59
C THR A 37 -4.76 -4.33 -20.16
N TYR A 38 -4.36 -5.52 -19.76
CA TYR A 38 -3.00 -5.84 -19.34
C TYR A 38 -2.34 -6.72 -20.40
N THR A 39 -1.07 -6.42 -20.70
CA THR A 39 -0.24 -7.33 -21.48
C THR A 39 0.27 -8.48 -20.61
N ALA A 40 0.86 -9.50 -21.24
CA ALA A 40 1.49 -10.61 -20.53
C ALA A 40 2.67 -10.13 -19.69
N GLU A 41 3.47 -9.19 -20.23
CA GLU A 41 4.63 -8.59 -19.55
C GLU A 41 4.20 -7.76 -18.32
N GLU A 42 3.16 -6.96 -18.46
CA GLU A 42 2.59 -6.18 -17.35
C GLU A 42 2.04 -7.10 -16.25
N THR A 43 1.41 -8.18 -16.64
CA THR A 43 0.90 -9.19 -15.69
C THR A 43 2.04 -9.86 -14.96
N ALA A 44 3.11 -10.25 -15.65
CA ALA A 44 4.30 -10.83 -15.07
C ALA A 44 5.00 -9.87 -14.09
N LEU A 45 5.18 -8.61 -14.51
CA LEU A 45 5.78 -7.56 -13.69
C LEU A 45 4.97 -7.30 -12.40
N ALA A 46 3.64 -7.17 -12.53
CA ALA A 46 2.78 -6.97 -11.37
C ALA A 46 2.80 -8.19 -10.42
N THR A 47 2.86 -9.40 -10.96
CA THR A 47 2.98 -10.63 -10.17
C THR A 47 4.28 -10.65 -9.38
N GLU A 48 5.41 -10.37 -10.04
CA GLU A 48 6.71 -10.28 -9.38
C GLU A 48 6.72 -9.22 -8.29
N PHE A 49 6.20 -8.01 -8.60
CA PHE A 49 6.13 -6.91 -7.65
C PHE A 49 5.37 -7.31 -6.37
N TRP A 50 4.16 -7.84 -6.52
CA TRP A 50 3.34 -8.22 -5.36
C TRP A 50 3.89 -9.42 -4.60
N GLN A 51 4.61 -10.33 -5.24
CA GLN A 51 5.35 -11.40 -4.57
C GLN A 51 6.47 -10.82 -3.70
N LEU A 52 7.25 -9.87 -4.22
CA LEU A 52 8.31 -9.21 -3.44
C LEU A 52 7.75 -8.37 -2.30
N VAL A 53 6.65 -7.66 -2.51
CA VAL A 53 5.94 -6.97 -1.42
C VAL A 53 5.55 -7.97 -0.33
N TYR A 54 4.91 -9.09 -0.69
CA TYR A 54 4.52 -10.13 0.26
C TYR A 54 5.71 -10.68 1.06
N LEU A 55 6.84 -10.93 0.41
CA LEU A 55 8.06 -11.43 1.05
C LEU A 55 8.65 -10.41 2.05
N ASN A 56 8.34 -9.12 1.89
CA ASN A 56 8.80 -8.05 2.76
C ASN A 56 7.71 -7.51 3.71
N MET A 57 6.60 -8.25 3.85
CA MET A 57 5.51 -7.95 4.77
C MET A 57 5.31 -9.14 5.74
N PRO A 58 6.12 -9.25 6.80
CA PRO A 58 6.09 -10.38 7.71
C PRO A 58 4.73 -10.62 8.36
N ASP A 59 3.99 -9.56 8.70
CA ASP A 59 2.65 -9.68 9.28
C ASP A 59 1.66 -10.38 8.33
N TRP A 60 1.78 -10.17 7.00
CA TRP A 60 0.95 -10.86 6.02
C TRP A 60 1.29 -12.36 5.96
N GLN A 61 2.56 -12.71 6.08
CA GLN A 61 3.01 -14.11 6.12
C GLN A 61 2.50 -14.81 7.37
N MET A 62 2.56 -14.15 8.53
CA MET A 62 1.99 -14.66 9.79
C MET A 62 0.48 -14.87 9.68
N ALA A 63 -0.24 -13.97 9.02
CA ALA A 63 -1.68 -14.12 8.80
C ALA A 63 -2.02 -15.31 7.88
N ILE A 64 -1.23 -15.56 6.85
CA ILE A 64 -1.41 -16.74 5.97
C ILE A 64 -1.16 -18.03 6.75
N LYS A 65 -0.15 -18.06 7.61
CA LYS A 65 0.16 -19.19 8.50
C LYS A 65 -0.83 -19.33 9.67
N LYS A 66 -1.78 -18.39 9.81
CA LYS A 66 -2.75 -18.31 10.93
C LYS A 66 -2.10 -18.08 12.30
N GLU A 67 -0.88 -17.54 12.33
CA GLU A 67 -0.18 -17.15 13.56
C GLU A 67 -0.73 -15.86 14.15
N VAL A 68 -1.31 -14.99 13.29
CA VAL A 68 -2.04 -13.78 13.67
C VAL A 68 -3.35 -13.69 12.87
N SER A 69 -4.40 -13.17 13.49
CA SER A 69 -5.67 -13.02 12.80
C SER A 69 -5.69 -11.81 11.87
N THR A 70 -6.36 -11.92 10.71
CA THR A 70 -6.57 -10.79 9.81
C THR A 70 -7.37 -9.65 10.46
N MET A 71 -8.24 -9.98 11.41
CA MET A 71 -8.97 -9.01 12.23
C MET A 71 -8.00 -8.16 13.07
N GLN A 72 -7.06 -8.80 13.75
CA GLN A 72 -6.04 -8.12 14.55
C GLN A 72 -5.18 -7.23 13.67
N LEU A 73 -4.71 -7.71 12.50
CA LEU A 73 -3.95 -6.89 11.58
C LEU A 73 -4.73 -5.65 11.14
N ARG A 74 -6.03 -5.78 10.83
CA ARG A 74 -6.85 -4.63 10.46
C ARG A 74 -7.10 -3.65 11.61
N GLN A 75 -7.13 -4.13 12.84
CA GLN A 75 -7.25 -3.27 14.02
C GLN A 75 -5.99 -2.43 14.25
N GLU A 76 -4.82 -3.05 14.12
CA GLU A 76 -3.55 -2.47 14.56
C GLU A 76 -2.74 -1.81 13.44
N TYR A 77 -2.82 -2.29 12.19
CA TYR A 77 -1.87 -1.94 11.13
C TYR A 77 -2.52 -1.28 9.91
N LEU A 78 -1.83 -0.27 9.35
CA LEU A 78 -2.27 0.45 8.16
C LEU A 78 -2.16 -0.43 6.90
N HIS A 79 -1.10 -1.22 6.77
CA HIS A 79 -0.88 -2.09 5.61
C HIS A 79 -1.96 -3.16 5.41
N ALA A 80 -2.80 -3.40 6.41
CA ALA A 80 -3.94 -4.34 6.33
C ALA A 80 -5.21 -3.70 5.74
N HIS A 81 -5.10 -2.48 5.20
CA HIS A 81 -6.20 -1.74 4.58
C HIS A 81 -5.94 -1.41 3.12
N GLY A 82 -7.01 -1.24 2.34
CA GLY A 82 -6.92 -0.88 0.93
C GLY A 82 -6.14 0.41 0.66
N VAL A 83 -6.17 1.39 1.58
CA VAL A 83 -5.38 2.62 1.46
C VAL A 83 -3.87 2.33 1.51
N GLY A 84 -3.42 1.48 2.43
CA GLY A 84 -2.01 1.06 2.49
C GLY A 84 -1.60 0.28 1.25
N LEU A 85 -2.43 -0.66 0.81
CA LEU A 85 -2.17 -1.43 -0.41
C LEU A 85 -2.08 -0.53 -1.66
N HIS A 86 -2.97 0.45 -1.79
CA HIS A 86 -2.96 1.40 -2.91
C HIS A 86 -1.72 2.30 -2.87
N ALA A 87 -1.33 2.77 -1.69
CA ALA A 87 -0.11 3.56 -1.52
C ALA A 87 1.16 2.76 -1.89
N ILE A 88 1.21 1.46 -1.57
CA ILE A 88 2.29 0.57 -2.01
C ILE A 88 2.29 0.43 -3.55
N GLY A 89 1.13 0.36 -4.18
CA GLY A 89 1.02 0.35 -5.65
C GLY A 89 1.58 1.63 -6.29
N LEU A 90 1.24 2.81 -5.74
CA LEU A 90 1.79 4.10 -6.19
C LEU A 90 3.30 4.19 -5.97
N LEU A 91 3.79 3.75 -4.81
CA LEU A 91 5.23 3.63 -4.54
C LEU A 91 5.91 2.76 -5.59
N GLY A 92 5.32 1.61 -5.89
CA GLY A 92 5.81 0.70 -6.93
C GLY A 92 5.92 1.38 -8.29
N ARG A 93 4.92 2.18 -8.68
CA ARG A 93 4.98 2.98 -9.92
C ARG A 93 6.18 3.91 -9.93
N THR A 94 6.41 4.64 -8.83
CA THR A 94 7.58 5.52 -8.68
C THR A 94 8.88 4.72 -8.81
N LEU A 95 8.99 3.59 -8.10
CA LEU A 95 10.19 2.75 -8.13
C LEU A 95 10.47 2.21 -9.54
N LEU A 96 9.47 1.70 -10.24
CA LEU A 96 9.63 1.19 -11.60
C LEU A 96 10.05 2.26 -12.60
N CYS A 97 9.59 3.52 -12.42
CA CYS A 97 9.94 4.62 -13.31
C CYS A 97 11.29 5.26 -12.99
N GLU A 98 11.60 5.46 -11.71
CA GLU A 98 12.75 6.25 -11.27
C GLU A 98 13.96 5.39 -10.87
N ARG A 99 13.73 4.12 -10.52
CA ARG A 99 14.76 3.17 -10.03
C ARG A 99 14.62 1.78 -10.68
N PRO A 100 14.56 1.70 -12.02
CA PRO A 100 14.27 0.44 -12.71
C PRO A 100 15.26 -0.68 -12.38
N ASP A 101 16.49 -0.35 -12.05
CA ASP A 101 17.55 -1.34 -11.76
C ASP A 101 17.57 -1.79 -10.29
N SER A 102 17.04 -0.99 -9.36
CA SER A 102 17.14 -1.24 -7.91
C SER A 102 15.81 -1.36 -7.16
N TRP A 103 14.68 -1.29 -7.85
CA TRP A 103 13.36 -1.32 -7.19
C TRP A 103 13.13 -2.57 -6.32
N ARG A 104 13.76 -3.68 -6.70
CA ARG A 104 13.65 -4.94 -5.94
C ARG A 104 14.33 -4.83 -4.58
N GLU A 105 15.52 -4.24 -4.53
CA GLU A 105 16.25 -3.99 -3.29
C GLU A 105 15.54 -2.93 -2.43
N ASP A 106 14.96 -1.92 -3.07
CA ASP A 106 14.21 -0.89 -2.34
C ASP A 106 12.98 -1.47 -1.63
N LEU A 107 12.28 -2.45 -2.21
CA LEU A 107 11.15 -3.12 -1.57
C LEU A 107 11.53 -3.87 -0.28
N VAL A 108 12.79 -4.27 -0.11
CA VAL A 108 13.26 -4.91 1.14
C VAL A 108 13.07 -4.00 2.34
N LYS A 109 13.10 -2.69 2.15
CA LYS A 109 12.91 -1.68 3.21
C LYS A 109 11.49 -1.66 3.79
N LEU A 110 10.49 -2.23 3.09
CA LEU A 110 9.10 -2.28 3.57
C LEU A 110 8.98 -2.99 4.92
N LYS A 111 9.81 -4.00 5.19
CA LYS A 111 9.81 -4.75 6.45
C LYS A 111 10.28 -3.94 7.66
N SER A 112 11.01 -2.86 7.45
CA SER A 112 11.49 -1.97 8.53
C SER A 112 10.55 -0.80 8.82
N ILE A 113 9.48 -0.62 8.04
CA ILE A 113 8.50 0.43 8.25
C ILE A 113 7.63 0.10 9.46
N ASN A 114 7.43 1.07 10.34
CA ASN A 114 6.46 0.95 11.42
C ASN A 114 5.04 1.16 10.89
N TRP A 115 4.37 0.07 10.55
CA TRP A 115 3.02 0.07 9.99
C TRP A 115 1.89 0.22 11.03
N ARG A 116 2.20 0.32 12.32
CA ARG A 116 1.17 0.48 13.36
C ARG A 116 0.40 1.78 13.15
N LYS A 117 -0.91 1.73 13.26
CA LYS A 117 -1.78 2.91 13.14
C LYS A 117 -1.47 4.01 14.17
N THR A 118 -0.85 3.65 15.30
CA THR A 118 -0.38 4.59 16.31
C THR A 118 0.88 5.36 15.91
N ASN A 119 1.52 5.00 14.79
CA ASN A 119 2.65 5.75 14.27
C ASN A 119 2.19 7.18 13.86
N PRO A 120 2.82 8.25 14.40
CA PRO A 120 2.46 9.64 14.09
C PRO A 120 2.47 9.95 12.59
N GLU A 121 3.30 9.27 11.80
CA GLU A 121 3.37 9.45 10.35
C GLU A 121 2.06 9.11 9.66
N TRP A 122 1.37 8.06 10.13
CA TRP A 122 0.06 7.69 9.59
C TRP A 122 -1.07 8.55 10.15
N MET A 123 -0.98 8.93 11.43
CA MET A 123 -2.03 9.70 12.10
C MET A 123 -2.25 11.03 11.39
N ARG A 124 -1.20 11.71 10.97
CA ARG A 124 -1.30 13.00 10.27
C ARG A 124 -1.80 12.87 8.82
N ARG A 125 -1.45 11.80 8.12
CA ARG A 125 -1.66 11.63 6.68
C ARG A 125 -2.91 10.83 6.34
N THR A 126 -3.12 9.75 7.05
CA THR A 126 -4.12 8.73 6.71
C THR A 126 -5.26 8.65 7.71
N MET A 127 -5.06 9.16 8.91
CA MET A 127 -6.00 9.00 10.02
C MET A 127 -6.41 10.33 10.66
N PRO A 128 -6.93 11.31 9.89
CA PRO A 128 -7.42 12.55 10.45
C PRO A 128 -8.51 12.26 11.50
N HIS A 129 -8.38 12.88 12.68
CA HIS A 129 -9.30 12.68 13.81
C HIS A 129 -9.39 11.19 14.28
N GLY A 130 -8.32 10.42 14.11
CA GLY A 130 -8.25 9.01 14.54
C GLY A 130 -9.02 8.03 13.66
N LYS A 131 -9.61 8.48 12.54
CA LYS A 131 -10.35 7.64 11.60
C LYS A 131 -9.59 7.46 10.29
N LEU A 132 -9.54 6.21 9.82
CA LEU A 132 -8.88 5.88 8.56
C LEU A 132 -9.59 6.57 7.38
N SER A 133 -8.87 7.44 6.68
CA SER A 133 -9.32 8.09 5.45
C SER A 133 -8.98 7.22 4.23
N LYS A 134 -9.94 7.16 3.29
CA LYS A 134 -9.77 6.44 2.01
C LYS A 134 -9.76 7.39 0.81
N THR A 135 -9.58 8.69 1.06
CA THR A 135 -9.53 9.69 0.00
C THR A 135 -8.26 9.56 -0.83
N THR A 136 -8.31 10.03 -2.06
CA THR A 136 -7.12 10.10 -2.94
C THR A 136 -5.97 10.84 -2.26
N ILE A 137 -6.27 11.95 -1.57
CA ILE A 137 -5.28 12.72 -0.82
C ILE A 137 -4.59 11.85 0.24
N ALA A 138 -5.35 11.12 1.05
CA ALA A 138 -4.79 10.25 2.08
C ALA A 138 -3.92 9.13 1.49
N ILE A 139 -4.30 8.58 0.33
CA ILE A 139 -3.51 7.57 -0.38
C ILE A 139 -2.17 8.15 -0.85
N HIS A 140 -2.17 9.35 -1.47
CA HIS A 140 -0.95 10.02 -1.91
C HIS A 140 -0.06 10.41 -0.73
N LEU A 141 -0.61 10.98 0.34
CA LEU A 141 0.14 11.28 1.55
C LEU A 141 0.75 10.04 2.20
N THR A 142 0.04 8.91 2.18
CA THR A 142 0.58 7.63 2.64
C THR A 142 1.75 7.19 1.75
N CYS A 143 1.61 7.31 0.42
CA CYS A 143 2.69 7.02 -0.52
C CYS A 143 3.91 7.94 -0.28
N ASN A 144 3.70 9.22 0.00
CA ASN A 144 4.79 10.16 0.31
C ASN A 144 5.57 9.75 1.56
N ALA A 145 4.87 9.32 2.62
CA ALA A 145 5.53 8.79 3.80
C ALA A 145 6.38 7.54 3.48
N LEU A 146 5.88 6.66 2.60
CA LEU A 146 6.64 5.51 2.12
C LEU A 146 7.86 5.93 1.31
N LYS A 147 7.72 6.90 0.40
CA LYS A 147 8.85 7.48 -0.37
C LYS A 147 9.93 8.02 0.57
N GLN A 148 9.54 8.81 1.57
CA GLN A 148 10.47 9.36 2.56
C GLN A 148 11.20 8.25 3.34
N ALA A 149 10.47 7.21 3.79
CA ALA A 149 11.07 6.07 4.49
C ALA A 149 12.07 5.29 3.62
N LEU A 150 11.88 5.28 2.30
CA LEU A 150 12.78 4.65 1.33
C LEU A 150 13.86 5.59 0.78
N ASN A 151 13.96 6.83 1.28
CA ASN A 151 14.84 7.87 0.77
C ASN A 151 14.63 8.15 -0.74
N ILE A 152 13.37 8.22 -1.16
CA ILE A 152 12.95 8.62 -2.50
C ILE A 152 12.53 10.10 -2.43
N PRO A 153 13.08 10.99 -3.24
CA PRO A 153 12.66 12.38 -3.31
C PRO A 153 11.16 12.51 -3.63
N LEU A 154 10.51 13.49 -3.02
CA LEU A 154 9.14 13.84 -3.39
C LEU A 154 9.14 14.69 -4.66
N SER A 155 8.15 14.48 -5.53
CA SER A 155 7.91 15.41 -6.63
C SER A 155 7.50 16.80 -6.12
N PRO A 156 7.54 17.85 -6.94
CA PRO A 156 7.03 19.17 -6.56
C PRO A 156 5.56 19.10 -6.08
N GLU A 157 4.73 18.33 -6.76
CA GLU A 157 3.31 18.12 -6.43
C GLU A 157 3.14 17.41 -5.08
N ASP A 158 3.93 16.34 -4.86
CA ASP A 158 3.96 15.61 -3.60
C ASP A 158 4.41 16.51 -2.44
N SER A 159 5.40 17.37 -2.68
CA SER A 159 5.91 18.32 -1.69
C SER A 159 4.87 19.37 -1.31
N VAL A 160 4.11 19.89 -2.27
CA VAL A 160 2.98 20.80 -2.01
C VAL A 160 1.91 20.11 -1.18
N LEU A 161 1.60 18.84 -1.49
CA LEU A 161 0.63 18.06 -0.74
C LEU A 161 1.08 17.84 0.73
N GLU A 162 2.36 17.54 0.96
CA GLU A 162 2.93 17.38 2.31
C GLU A 162 2.83 18.66 3.15
N GLN A 163 2.99 19.85 2.57
CA GLN A 163 2.85 21.11 3.28
C GLN A 163 1.46 21.31 3.90
N GLN A 164 0.43 20.63 3.39
CA GLN A 164 -0.92 20.68 3.97
C GLN A 164 -1.04 19.88 5.27
N VAL A 165 -0.12 18.96 5.52
CA VAL A 165 -0.12 18.06 6.70
C VAL A 165 0.65 18.67 7.87
N ILE A 166 1.61 19.56 7.57
CA ILE A 166 2.49 20.17 8.56
C ILE A 166 1.80 21.35 9.29
N LYS A 167 0.70 21.85 8.75
CA LYS A 167 -0.13 22.87 9.39
C LYS A 167 -1.11 22.27 10.39
#